data_d794bf498693dda1ad22d0efc5ef07f0
#
_entry.id   d794bf498693dda1ad22d0efc5ef07f0
#
_cell.length_a   1.000
_cell.length_b   1.000
_cell.length_c   1.000
_cell.angle_alpha   90.00
_cell.angle_beta   90.00
_cell.angle_gamma   90.00
#
_symmetry.space_group_name_H-M   'P 1'
#
loop_
_entity.id
_entity.type
_entity.pdbx_description
1 polymer ?
#
loop_
_entity_poly.entity_id
_entity_poly.type
_entity_poly.pdbx_seq_one_letter_code
_entity_poly.pdbx_strand_id
1 'polypeptide(L)'
;MFTIVLALHSWIRWIALVSTVGVAFAAFRGKVVGPSSVADRWAMASMMALDIQLLLGLVLYLGLSPNMREILNHFGESMRRADLRFYAVEHISAMAAAVILSHVGRVLARRAATPAAKRRRLLLTFGLATVLIIIGIPWPGRPGGRPLFRYGSNNTVGAVLIVGR
;
A
#
# COMPACT_ATOMS: atom_id res chain seq x y z
N MET A 1 15.49 -6.96 -13.98
CA MET A 1 14.91 -5.76 -13.34
C MET A 1 13.58 -6.04 -12.65
N PHE A 2 12.62 -6.68 -13.31
CA PHE A 2 11.31 -7.01 -12.71
C PHE A 2 11.40 -7.66 -11.32
N THR A 3 12.16 -8.74 -11.18
CA THR A 3 12.29 -9.50 -9.91
C THR A 3 12.83 -8.64 -8.75
N ILE A 4 13.81 -7.79 -9.04
CA ILE A 4 14.40 -6.89 -8.03
C ILE A 4 13.38 -5.86 -7.56
N VAL A 5 12.72 -5.16 -8.50
CA VAL A 5 11.71 -4.15 -8.16
C VAL A 5 10.53 -4.78 -7.42
N LEU A 6 10.11 -5.97 -7.82
CA LEU A 6 9.04 -6.70 -7.13
C LEU A 6 9.45 -7.16 -5.72
N ALA A 7 10.70 -7.57 -5.53
CA ALA A 7 11.23 -7.90 -4.20
C ALA A 7 11.26 -6.66 -3.31
N LEU A 8 11.80 -5.54 -3.78
CA LEU A 8 11.82 -4.27 -3.06
C LEU A 8 10.41 -3.82 -2.68
N HIS A 9 9.47 -3.83 -3.64
CA HIS A 9 8.06 -3.52 -3.39
C HIS A 9 7.45 -4.43 -2.33
N SER A 10 7.78 -5.71 -2.34
CA SER A 10 7.28 -6.68 -1.36
C SER A 10 7.83 -6.44 0.06
N TRP A 11 9.09 -5.99 0.19
CA TRP A 11 9.71 -5.72 1.48
C TRP A 11 9.32 -4.35 2.06
N ILE A 12 9.35 -3.31 1.24
CA ILE A 12 9.00 -1.94 1.66
C ILE A 12 7.53 -1.86 2.10
N ARG A 13 6.66 -2.71 1.57
CA ARG A 13 5.27 -2.87 2.03
C ARG A 13 5.16 -3.02 3.55
N TRP A 14 6.04 -3.80 4.16
CA TRP A 14 6.01 -4.00 5.61
C TRP A 14 6.44 -2.75 6.38
N ILE A 15 7.41 -2.01 5.85
CA ILE A 15 7.82 -0.72 6.42
C ILE A 15 6.66 0.27 6.35
N ALA A 16 5.98 0.35 5.20
CA ALA A 16 4.80 1.20 5.03
C ALA A 16 3.67 0.83 6.00
N LEU A 17 3.35 -0.46 6.13
CA LEU A 17 2.32 -0.93 7.05
C LEU A 17 2.69 -0.62 8.51
N VAL A 18 3.88 -1.00 8.96
CA VAL A 18 4.33 -0.79 10.34
C VAL A 18 4.37 0.70 10.70
N SER A 19 4.89 1.53 9.79
CA SER A 19 4.94 2.98 10.05
C SER A 19 3.55 3.61 10.10
N THR A 20 2.62 3.17 9.25
CA THR A 20 1.22 3.67 9.23
C THR A 20 0.49 3.27 10.52
N VAL A 21 0.63 2.01 10.95
CA VAL A 21 0.13 1.55 12.26
C VAL A 21 0.78 2.33 13.40
N GLY A 22 2.07 2.63 13.30
CA GLY A 22 2.82 3.42 14.28
C GLY A 22 2.24 4.81 14.49
N VAL A 23 1.76 5.48 13.43
CA VAL A 23 1.04 6.77 13.55
C VAL A 23 -0.25 6.61 14.35
N ALA A 24 -1.08 5.65 13.95
CA ALA A 24 -2.36 5.42 14.61
C ALA A 24 -2.16 5.07 16.10
N PHE A 25 -1.19 4.21 16.40
CA PHE A 25 -0.85 3.82 17.77
C PHE A 25 -0.29 5.00 18.59
N ALA A 26 0.63 5.80 18.05
CA ALA A 26 1.17 6.97 18.73
C ALA A 26 0.08 8.01 19.00
N ALA A 27 -0.82 8.22 18.03
CA ALA A 27 -1.98 9.09 18.21
C ALA A 27 -2.95 8.54 19.26
N PHE A 28 -3.22 7.23 19.24
CA PHE A 28 -4.04 6.57 20.27
C PHE A 28 -3.47 6.78 21.67
N ARG A 29 -2.15 6.66 21.84
CA ARG A 29 -1.42 6.90 23.11
C ARG A 29 -1.28 8.38 23.46
N GLY A 30 -1.87 9.30 22.68
CA GLY A 30 -1.79 10.75 22.94
C GLY A 30 -0.41 11.39 22.69
N LYS A 31 0.50 10.69 22.00
CA LYS A 31 1.86 11.18 21.71
C LYS A 31 1.88 12.16 20.52
N VAL A 32 1.03 13.18 20.57
CA VAL A 32 0.76 14.15 19.48
C VAL A 32 1.22 15.58 19.82
N VAL A 33 1.73 15.81 21.04
CA VAL A 33 2.11 17.14 21.53
C VAL A 33 3.54 17.48 21.12
N GLY A 34 3.78 18.74 20.81
CA GLY A 34 5.07 19.29 20.40
C GLY A 34 5.30 19.31 18.89
N PRO A 35 6.30 20.06 18.41
CA PRO A 35 6.55 20.32 16.99
C PRO A 35 7.06 19.09 16.23
N SER A 36 7.65 18.13 16.91
CA SER A 36 8.16 16.87 16.36
C SER A 36 7.72 15.70 17.24
N SER A 37 6.40 15.62 17.50
CA SER A 37 5.84 14.55 18.32
C SER A 37 6.17 13.16 17.76
N VAL A 38 6.05 12.13 18.58
CA VAL A 38 6.24 10.74 18.15
C VAL A 38 5.32 10.42 16.96
N ALA A 39 4.07 10.87 17.02
CA ALA A 39 3.11 10.69 15.91
C ALA A 39 3.57 11.40 14.62
N ASP A 40 4.17 12.60 14.71
CA ASP A 40 4.67 13.32 13.53
C ASP A 40 5.86 12.60 12.88
N ARG A 41 6.75 12.01 13.68
CA ARG A 41 7.88 11.22 13.15
C ARG A 41 7.40 9.96 12.43
N TRP A 42 6.47 9.23 13.04
CA TRP A 42 5.85 8.09 12.38
C TRP A 42 5.09 8.48 11.11
N ALA A 43 4.37 9.63 11.12
CA ALA A 43 3.66 10.12 9.95
C ALA A 43 4.63 10.48 8.80
N MET A 44 5.80 11.05 9.10
CA MET A 44 6.83 11.30 8.10
C MET A 44 7.35 9.98 7.50
N ALA A 45 7.74 9.03 8.35
CA ALA A 45 8.23 7.72 7.91
C ALA A 45 7.20 6.96 7.07
N SER A 46 5.92 7.00 7.49
CA SER A 46 4.81 6.39 6.75
C SER A 46 4.65 7.00 5.35
N MET A 47 4.64 8.33 5.25
CA MET A 47 4.53 9.01 3.96
C MET A 47 5.69 8.65 3.02
N MET A 48 6.93 8.73 3.50
CA MET A 48 8.09 8.37 2.69
C MET A 48 8.03 6.91 2.21
N ALA A 49 7.67 5.99 3.10
CA ALA A 49 7.55 4.58 2.74
C ALA A 49 6.42 4.35 1.73
N LEU A 50 5.27 5.02 1.89
CA LEU A 50 4.14 4.92 0.98
C LEU A 50 4.43 5.56 -0.38
N ASP A 51 5.16 6.67 -0.45
CA ASP A 51 5.55 7.31 -1.70
C ASP A 51 6.52 6.41 -2.50
N ILE A 52 7.53 5.84 -1.83
CA ILE A 52 8.43 4.87 -2.45
C ILE A 52 7.64 3.63 -2.91
N GLN A 53 6.73 3.15 -2.08
CA GLN A 53 5.88 1.99 -2.39
C GLN A 53 4.99 2.24 -3.61
N LEU A 54 4.38 3.43 -3.69
CA LEU A 54 3.58 3.84 -4.83
C LEU A 54 4.42 3.92 -6.10
N LEU A 55 5.60 4.54 -6.03
CA LEU A 55 6.50 4.64 -7.18
C LEU A 55 6.92 3.27 -7.71
N LEU A 56 7.38 2.37 -6.82
CA LEU A 56 7.73 1.00 -7.20
C LEU A 56 6.53 0.25 -7.78
N GLY A 57 5.35 0.45 -7.19
CA GLY A 57 4.10 -0.14 -7.67
C GLY A 57 3.72 0.34 -9.07
N LEU A 58 3.85 1.64 -9.34
CA LEU A 58 3.59 2.20 -10.68
C LEU A 58 4.59 1.70 -11.72
N VAL A 59 5.87 1.59 -11.38
CA VAL A 59 6.89 1.01 -12.27
C VAL A 59 6.56 -0.45 -12.61
N LEU A 60 6.09 -1.22 -11.64
CA LEU A 60 5.61 -2.59 -11.89
C LEU A 60 4.34 -2.60 -12.74
N TYR A 61 3.39 -1.75 -12.43
CA TYR A 61 2.07 -1.71 -13.07
C TYR A 61 2.16 -1.27 -14.54
N LEU A 62 2.90 -0.21 -14.83
CA LEU A 62 2.95 0.40 -16.16
C LEU A 62 4.02 -0.20 -17.07
N GLY A 63 5.11 -0.76 -16.51
CA GLY A 63 6.27 -1.08 -17.33
C GLY A 63 6.84 -2.49 -17.17
N LEU A 64 7.10 -2.91 -15.95
CA LEU A 64 7.94 -4.09 -15.72
C LEU A 64 7.19 -5.42 -15.60
N SER A 65 5.90 -5.42 -15.21
CA SER A 65 5.17 -6.67 -14.98
C SER A 65 4.59 -7.26 -16.26
N PRO A 66 5.08 -8.42 -16.73
CA PRO A 66 4.48 -9.11 -17.87
C PRO A 66 3.00 -9.44 -17.64
N ASN A 67 2.66 -9.86 -16.41
CA ASN A 67 1.27 -10.18 -16.05
C ASN A 67 0.36 -8.95 -16.12
N MET A 68 0.84 -7.76 -15.73
CA MET A 68 0.03 -6.54 -15.82
C MET A 68 -0.21 -6.13 -17.26
N ARG A 69 0.78 -6.29 -18.13
CA ARG A 69 0.61 -6.03 -19.56
C ARG A 69 -0.49 -6.92 -20.14
N GLU A 70 -0.50 -8.19 -19.81
CA GLU A 70 -1.52 -9.15 -20.26
C GLU A 70 -2.91 -8.79 -19.70
N ILE A 71 -2.99 -8.48 -18.40
CA ILE A 71 -4.23 -8.05 -17.74
C ILE A 71 -4.81 -6.79 -18.41
N LEU A 72 -3.98 -5.82 -18.76
CA LEU A 72 -4.44 -4.58 -19.39
C LEU A 72 -4.85 -4.77 -20.84
N ASN A 73 -4.19 -5.66 -21.59
CA ASN A 73 -4.56 -5.99 -22.97
C ASN A 73 -5.93 -6.71 -23.04
N HIS A 74 -6.28 -7.48 -22.01
CA HIS A 74 -7.55 -8.20 -21.90
C HIS A 74 -8.41 -7.67 -20.75
N PHE A 75 -8.50 -6.35 -20.61
CA PHE A 75 -9.11 -5.70 -19.45
C PHE A 75 -10.53 -6.14 -19.14
N GLY A 76 -11.39 -6.24 -20.17
CA GLY A 76 -12.79 -6.66 -20.00
C GLY A 76 -12.95 -8.07 -19.42
N GLU A 77 -12.09 -9.01 -19.82
CA GLU A 77 -12.05 -10.37 -19.28
C GLU A 77 -11.46 -10.37 -17.86
N SER A 78 -10.39 -9.61 -17.66
CA SER A 78 -9.74 -9.47 -16.37
C SER A 78 -10.69 -8.95 -15.28
N MET A 79 -11.67 -8.12 -15.64
CA MET A 79 -12.68 -7.63 -14.68
C MET A 79 -13.65 -8.71 -14.21
N ARG A 80 -13.83 -9.78 -14.97
CA ARG A 80 -14.69 -10.90 -14.60
C ARG A 80 -14.01 -11.91 -13.67
N ARG A 81 -12.68 -11.89 -13.61
CA ARG A 81 -11.87 -12.78 -12.80
C ARG A 81 -11.33 -12.05 -11.56
N ALA A 82 -11.70 -12.50 -10.38
CA ALA A 82 -11.35 -11.85 -9.11
C ALA A 82 -9.83 -11.73 -8.89
N ASP A 83 -9.04 -12.73 -9.28
CA ASP A 83 -7.59 -12.75 -9.16
C ASP A 83 -6.89 -11.70 -10.05
N LEU A 84 -7.41 -11.48 -11.27
CA LEU A 84 -6.88 -10.49 -12.20
C LEU A 84 -7.39 -9.07 -11.87
N ARG A 85 -8.67 -8.93 -11.56
CA ARG A 85 -9.30 -7.67 -11.13
C ARG A 85 -8.64 -7.09 -9.92
N PHE A 86 -8.22 -7.93 -8.97
CA PHE A 86 -7.48 -7.48 -7.79
C PHE A 86 -6.26 -6.64 -8.20
N TYR A 87 -5.42 -7.13 -9.11
CA TYR A 87 -4.25 -6.39 -9.57
C TYR A 87 -4.57 -5.24 -10.52
N ALA A 88 -5.58 -5.43 -11.36
CA ALA A 88 -5.96 -4.42 -12.35
C ALA A 88 -6.50 -3.14 -11.72
N VAL A 89 -7.30 -3.25 -10.64
CA VAL A 89 -8.04 -2.11 -10.08
C VAL A 89 -8.00 -2.06 -8.55
N GLU A 90 -8.29 -3.17 -7.86
CA GLU A 90 -8.57 -3.12 -6.42
C GLU A 90 -7.32 -2.73 -5.62
N HIS A 91 -6.19 -3.37 -5.91
CA HIS A 91 -4.92 -3.08 -5.23
C HIS A 91 -4.45 -1.65 -5.47
N ILE A 92 -4.40 -1.20 -6.72
CA ILE A 92 -3.88 0.14 -7.05
C ILE A 92 -4.78 1.24 -6.46
N SER A 93 -6.10 1.06 -6.53
CA SER A 93 -7.06 2.03 -5.97
C SER A 93 -6.96 2.13 -4.45
N ALA A 94 -6.87 0.99 -3.75
CA ALA A 94 -6.70 0.96 -2.31
C ALA A 94 -5.38 1.63 -1.88
N MET A 95 -4.28 1.35 -2.61
CA MET A 95 -2.97 1.94 -2.31
C MET A 95 -2.94 3.45 -2.59
N ALA A 96 -3.50 3.90 -3.72
CA ALA A 96 -3.60 5.32 -4.03
C ALA A 96 -4.43 6.07 -2.96
N ALA A 97 -5.55 5.50 -2.55
CA ALA A 97 -6.37 6.08 -1.48
C ALA A 97 -5.61 6.13 -0.14
N ALA A 98 -4.84 5.11 0.22
CA ALA A 98 -4.03 5.09 1.43
C ALA A 98 -2.95 6.19 1.41
N VAL A 99 -2.27 6.40 0.27
CA VAL A 99 -1.30 7.48 0.07
C VAL A 99 -1.97 8.84 0.25
N ILE A 100 -3.09 9.08 -0.44
CA ILE A 100 -3.85 10.34 -0.35
C ILE A 100 -4.27 10.62 1.09
N LEU A 101 -4.83 9.63 1.79
CA LEU A 101 -5.25 9.76 3.19
C LEU A 101 -4.08 10.11 4.10
N SER A 102 -2.91 9.52 3.90
CA SER A 102 -1.72 9.79 4.70
C SER A 102 -1.23 11.23 4.50
N HIS A 103 -1.18 11.72 3.27
CA HIS A 103 -0.81 13.10 2.95
C HIS A 103 -1.81 14.10 3.51
N VAL A 104 -3.09 13.91 3.19
CA VAL A 104 -4.18 14.78 3.70
C VAL A 104 -4.21 14.76 5.22
N GLY A 105 -4.11 13.58 5.83
CA GLY A 105 -4.11 13.40 7.27
C GLY A 105 -3.00 14.19 7.95
N ARG A 106 -1.79 14.14 7.40
CA ARG A 106 -0.67 14.91 7.93
C ARG A 106 -0.88 16.42 7.79
N VAL A 107 -1.34 16.88 6.64
CA VAL A 107 -1.64 18.32 6.44
C VAL A 107 -2.71 18.79 7.43
N LEU A 108 -3.81 18.04 7.56
CA LEU A 108 -4.86 18.37 8.51
C LEU A 108 -4.37 18.35 9.97
N ALA A 109 -3.54 17.36 10.32
CA ALA A 109 -2.99 17.25 11.67
C ALA A 109 -2.09 18.44 12.01
N ARG A 110 -1.25 18.89 11.07
CA ARG A 110 -0.37 20.09 11.26
C ARG A 110 -1.17 21.38 11.41
N ARG A 111 -2.35 21.47 10.80
CA ARG A 111 -3.27 22.62 10.91
C ARG A 111 -4.27 22.49 12.06
N ALA A 112 -4.09 21.56 12.96
CA ALA A 112 -4.99 21.38 14.09
C ALA A 112 -4.73 22.43 15.17
N ALA A 113 -5.77 23.12 15.60
CA ALA A 113 -5.68 24.13 16.64
C ALA A 113 -5.44 23.55 18.04
N THR A 114 -5.80 22.29 18.27
CA THR A 114 -5.67 21.62 19.58
C THR A 114 -5.05 20.24 19.44
N PRO A 115 -4.36 19.74 20.50
CA PRO A 115 -3.84 18.35 20.50
C PRO A 115 -4.95 17.31 20.32
N ALA A 116 -6.13 17.53 20.84
CA ALA A 116 -7.27 16.64 20.67
C ALA A 116 -7.73 16.56 19.20
N ALA A 117 -7.82 17.70 18.52
CA ALA A 117 -8.12 17.74 17.08
C ALA A 117 -7.03 17.07 16.24
N LYS A 118 -5.76 17.29 16.55
CA LYS A 118 -4.61 16.62 15.91
C LYS A 118 -4.71 15.11 16.07
N ARG A 119 -4.93 14.64 17.30
CA ARG A 119 -5.10 13.22 17.62
C ARG A 119 -6.22 12.59 16.80
N ARG A 120 -7.41 13.20 16.79
CA ARG A 120 -8.56 12.69 16.05
C ARG A 120 -8.29 12.59 14.55
N ARG A 121 -7.67 13.62 13.95
CA ARG A 121 -7.33 13.64 12.52
C ARG A 121 -6.37 12.53 12.15
N LEU A 122 -5.29 12.35 12.93
CA LEU A 122 -4.33 11.27 12.72
C LEU A 122 -4.96 9.89 12.87
N LEU A 123 -5.77 9.67 13.91
CA LEU A 123 -6.47 8.39 14.12
C LEU A 123 -7.38 8.03 12.96
N LEU A 124 -8.19 8.98 12.48
CA LEU A 124 -9.13 8.73 11.40
C LEU A 124 -8.41 8.46 10.08
N THR A 125 -7.46 9.31 9.70
CA THR A 125 -6.83 9.21 8.37
C THR A 125 -5.83 8.07 8.29
N PHE A 126 -4.93 7.91 9.27
CA PHE A 126 -3.97 6.82 9.27
C PHE A 126 -4.59 5.49 9.70
N GLY A 127 -5.64 5.50 10.52
CA GLY A 127 -6.43 4.30 10.79
C GLY A 127 -7.10 3.76 9.53
N LEU A 128 -7.77 4.62 8.77
CA LEU A 128 -8.40 4.22 7.50
C LEU A 128 -7.34 3.81 6.46
N ALA A 129 -6.22 4.55 6.37
CA ALA A 129 -5.10 4.16 5.50
C ALA A 129 -4.55 2.77 5.85
N THR A 130 -4.42 2.45 7.15
CA THR A 130 -4.01 1.12 7.62
C THR A 130 -4.97 0.03 7.14
N VAL A 131 -6.27 0.25 7.26
CA VAL A 131 -7.30 -0.70 6.79
C VAL A 131 -7.18 -0.92 5.28
N LEU A 132 -7.02 0.14 4.50
CA LEU A 132 -6.85 0.04 3.04
C LEU A 132 -5.58 -0.71 2.66
N ILE A 133 -4.46 -0.48 3.36
CA ILE A 133 -3.21 -1.22 3.14
C ILE A 133 -3.42 -2.71 3.42
N ILE A 134 -4.06 -3.06 4.55
CA ILE A 134 -4.32 -4.46 4.93
C ILE A 134 -5.21 -5.15 3.88
N ILE A 135 -6.27 -4.50 3.42
CA ILE A 135 -7.17 -5.04 2.38
C ILE A 135 -6.43 -5.20 1.05
N GLY A 136 -5.58 -4.24 0.70
CA GLY A 136 -4.82 -4.22 -0.56
C GLY A 136 -3.60 -5.16 -0.58
N ILE A 137 -3.19 -5.76 0.52
CA ILE A 137 -2.13 -6.77 0.53
C ILE A 137 -2.65 -8.07 -0.11
N PRO A 138 -1.90 -8.66 -1.08
CA PRO A 138 -2.26 -9.94 -1.70
C PRO A 138 -1.98 -11.11 -0.76
N TRP A 139 -2.82 -11.30 0.26
CA TRP A 139 -2.65 -12.34 1.26
C TRP A 139 -2.69 -13.74 0.65
N PRO A 140 -1.83 -14.69 1.11
CA PRO A 140 -1.92 -16.08 0.69
C PRO A 140 -3.32 -16.66 0.96
N GLY A 141 -3.82 -17.48 0.03
CA GLY A 141 -5.15 -18.10 0.15
C GLY A 141 -6.32 -17.25 -0.36
N ARG A 142 -6.08 -16.00 -0.77
CA ARG A 142 -7.09 -15.17 -1.47
C ARG A 142 -6.92 -15.24 -2.98
N PRO A 143 -7.97 -14.95 -3.77
CA PRO A 143 -7.82 -14.74 -5.20
C PRO A 143 -6.72 -13.69 -5.48
N GLY A 144 -5.75 -14.01 -6.34
CA GLY A 144 -4.57 -13.16 -6.56
C GLY A 144 -3.53 -13.19 -5.43
N GLY A 145 -3.72 -14.02 -4.39
CA GLY A 145 -2.78 -14.13 -3.29
C GLY A 145 -1.36 -14.53 -3.72
N ARG A 146 -0.36 -14.03 -2.99
CA ARG A 146 1.07 -14.30 -3.27
C ARG A 146 1.83 -14.55 -1.97
N PRO A 147 3.00 -15.23 -2.03
CA PRO A 147 3.87 -15.35 -0.86
C PRO A 147 4.20 -13.97 -0.26
N LEU A 148 4.11 -13.86 1.06
CA LEU A 148 4.32 -12.60 1.78
C LEU A 148 5.76 -12.10 1.72
N PHE A 149 6.72 -13.03 1.66
CA PHE A 149 8.13 -12.72 1.57
C PHE A 149 8.71 -13.32 0.28
N ARG A 150 9.52 -12.56 -0.43
CA ARG A 150 10.21 -13.00 -1.65
C ARG A 150 11.71 -12.96 -1.42
N TYR A 151 12.34 -14.11 -1.58
CA TYR A 151 13.79 -14.32 -1.51
C TYR A 151 14.26 -14.80 -2.89
N GLY A 152 14.80 -13.91 -3.73
CA GLY A 152 15.43 -14.28 -4.99
C GLY A 152 14.52 -14.89 -6.07
N SER A 153 15.15 -15.53 -7.07
CA SER A 153 14.53 -15.99 -8.32
C SER A 153 13.68 -17.27 -8.23
N ASN A 154 13.66 -17.96 -7.08
CA ASN A 154 13.10 -19.31 -6.99
C ASN A 154 11.59 -19.36 -6.77
N ASN A 155 10.91 -18.24 -6.68
CA ASN A 155 9.46 -18.22 -6.68
C ASN A 155 8.98 -17.99 -8.12
N THR A 156 8.87 -19.06 -8.89
CA THR A 156 8.14 -19.08 -10.15
C THR A 156 6.80 -18.36 -9.94
N VAL A 157 6.68 -17.23 -10.59
CA VAL A 157 5.37 -16.62 -10.83
C VAL A 157 4.57 -17.72 -11.52
N GLY A 158 3.56 -18.26 -10.85
CA GLY A 158 2.61 -19.14 -11.52
C GLY A 158 2.16 -18.39 -12.76
N ALA A 159 2.63 -18.81 -13.91
CA ALA A 159 2.18 -18.29 -15.18
C ALA A 159 0.68 -18.55 -15.21
N VAL A 160 -0.11 -17.48 -15.08
CA VAL A 160 -1.52 -17.54 -15.41
C VAL A 160 -1.54 -17.66 -16.91
N LEU A 161 -1.47 -18.90 -17.39
CA LEU A 161 -1.76 -19.21 -18.78
C LEU A 161 -3.25 -18.90 -18.95
N ILE A 162 -3.54 -17.79 -19.56
CA ILE A 162 -4.84 -17.57 -20.21
C ILE A 162 -4.77 -18.45 -21.46
N VAL A 163 -4.99 -19.76 -21.27
CA VAL A 163 -5.19 -20.68 -22.39
C VAL A 163 -6.60 -20.41 -22.88
N GLY A 164 -6.73 -19.74 -24.02
CA GLY A 164 -7.97 -19.62 -24.74
C GLY A 164 -8.51 -21.02 -25.10
N ARG A 165 -9.74 -21.27 -24.81
CA ARG A 165 -10.65 -22.11 -25.53
C ARG A 165 -11.91 -21.33 -25.83
#